data_6b6d63f5fa10c173497270f6d73e9f99
#
_entry.id   6b6d63f5fa10c173497270f6d73e9f99
#
_cell.length_a   1.000
_cell.length_b   1.000
_cell.length_c   1.000
_cell.angle_alpha   90.00
_cell.angle_beta   90.00
_cell.angle_gamma   90.00
#
_symmetry.space_group_name_H-M   'P 1'
#
loop_
_entity.id
_entity.type
_entity.pdbx_description
1 polymer ?
#
loop_
_entity_poly.entity_id
_entity_poly.type
_entity_poly.pdbx_seq_one_letter_code
_entity_poly.pdbx_strand_id
1 'polypeptide(L)'
;MTLALLLLVPLLAGLLMLIPGSWPRRGLLVATAVAHLALSSLTLKAMLAGAKPVALHGLLQPDMLGMVFLMLASVLFTAASVYAVGYLREEDKKHVKRDIQKGQLFTNAPETRFLSCLCFFVAAMTLVTTTANLGALWVGIELTTLASAPLIYFHRHQSSMEATWKYLMICSVGIALALLGNILMSVAFHNPAAASPEGMDQLSAFMEKARGIQGTDRVLWLKAAFIFILVGYGTKMGLSPLHTWLPDAHSQAPSMVSGLLSGALLNCALLGILRGHQIMRAAGLGDFSGGLLIFFGLLSMGTAAVFIVGQGHYKRLLAYSSVEHMGILALAFGVGESALFGGLLHAVCHSLTKCNAFFSLFTIAMR
;
A
#
# COMPACT_ATOMS: atom_id res chain seq x y z
N MET A 1 -9.98 -22.31 -2.71
CA MET A 1 -8.63 -22.76 -3.13
C MET A 1 -7.86 -21.66 -3.83
N THR A 2 -8.37 -21.01 -4.87
CA THR A 2 -7.71 -19.92 -5.62
C THR A 2 -7.26 -18.75 -4.72
N LEU A 3 -8.08 -18.33 -3.76
CA LEU A 3 -7.80 -17.21 -2.86
C LEU A 3 -6.62 -17.49 -1.90
N ALA A 4 -6.51 -18.71 -1.37
CA ALA A 4 -5.36 -19.09 -0.55
C ALA A 4 -4.06 -19.17 -1.39
N LEU A 5 -4.16 -19.65 -2.62
CA LEU A 5 -3.02 -19.69 -3.54
C LEU A 5 -2.51 -18.30 -3.91
N LEU A 6 -3.39 -17.29 -4.02
CA LEU A 6 -2.98 -15.89 -4.24
C LEU A 6 -1.99 -15.38 -3.21
N LEU A 7 -2.18 -15.75 -1.94
CA LEU A 7 -1.26 -15.37 -0.86
C LEU A 7 -0.04 -16.31 -0.80
N LEU A 8 -0.26 -17.61 -0.96
CA LEU A 8 0.80 -18.63 -0.80
C LEU A 8 1.83 -18.60 -1.91
N VAL A 9 1.42 -18.35 -3.17
CA VAL A 9 2.36 -18.37 -4.31
C VAL A 9 3.49 -17.35 -4.15
N PRO A 10 3.26 -16.06 -3.89
CA PRO A 10 4.35 -15.12 -3.68
C PRO A 10 5.12 -15.38 -2.38
N LEU A 11 4.48 -15.88 -1.31
CA LEU A 11 5.17 -16.25 -0.06
C LEU A 11 6.16 -17.40 -0.29
N LEU A 12 5.72 -18.49 -0.90
CA LEU A 12 6.57 -19.65 -1.17
C LEU A 12 7.68 -19.31 -2.17
N ALA A 13 7.38 -18.53 -3.20
CA ALA A 13 8.40 -18.04 -4.14
C ALA A 13 9.46 -17.20 -3.42
N GLY A 14 9.05 -16.30 -2.53
CA GLY A 14 9.97 -15.50 -1.72
C GLY A 14 10.88 -16.36 -0.84
N LEU A 15 10.34 -17.40 -0.18
CA LEU A 15 11.12 -18.34 0.61
C LEU A 15 12.09 -19.16 -0.25
N LEU A 16 11.65 -19.65 -1.41
CA LEU A 16 12.49 -20.40 -2.33
C LEU A 16 13.66 -19.55 -2.86
N MET A 17 13.45 -18.26 -3.09
CA MET A 17 14.51 -17.35 -3.55
C MET A 17 15.60 -17.11 -2.52
N LEU A 18 15.34 -17.34 -1.22
CA LEU A 18 16.35 -17.24 -0.16
C LEU A 18 17.33 -18.41 -0.18
N ILE A 19 16.96 -19.56 -0.74
CA ILE A 19 17.81 -20.75 -0.80
C ILE A 19 19.04 -20.45 -1.69
N PRO A 20 20.27 -20.60 -1.18
CA PRO A 20 21.48 -20.41 -1.97
C PRO A 20 21.55 -21.45 -3.10
N GLY A 21 22.00 -21.04 -4.28
CA GLY A 21 22.13 -21.92 -5.46
C GLY A 21 22.06 -21.15 -6.78
N SER A 22 22.32 -21.83 -7.89
CA SER A 22 22.27 -21.29 -9.25
C SER A 22 20.87 -21.33 -9.87
N TRP A 23 19.83 -21.06 -9.08
CA TRP A 23 18.44 -21.09 -9.54
C TRP A 23 18.14 -19.95 -10.50
N PRO A 24 17.29 -20.12 -11.49
CA PRO A 24 16.83 -19.05 -12.37
C PRO A 24 15.83 -18.12 -11.65
N ARG A 25 16.29 -17.43 -10.59
CA ARG A 25 15.47 -16.60 -9.71
C ARG A 25 14.66 -15.54 -10.44
N ARG A 26 15.26 -14.92 -11.47
CA ARG A 26 14.58 -13.92 -12.31
C ARG A 26 13.42 -14.54 -13.08
N GLY A 27 13.60 -15.77 -13.58
CA GLY A 27 12.52 -16.54 -14.24
C GLY A 27 11.41 -16.91 -13.24
N LEU A 28 11.78 -17.35 -12.03
CA LEU A 28 10.82 -17.65 -10.97
C LEU A 28 10.02 -16.40 -10.56
N LEU A 29 10.66 -15.21 -10.48
CA LEU A 29 9.95 -13.96 -10.22
C LEU A 29 8.87 -13.67 -11.25
N VAL A 30 9.21 -13.76 -12.54
CA VAL A 30 8.25 -13.51 -13.64
C VAL A 30 7.14 -14.56 -13.62
N ALA A 31 7.47 -15.84 -13.42
CA ALA A 31 6.49 -16.93 -13.31
C ALA A 31 5.52 -16.69 -12.14
N THR A 32 6.04 -16.26 -10.98
CA THR A 32 5.25 -15.90 -9.80
C THR A 32 4.30 -14.74 -10.11
N ALA A 33 4.77 -13.71 -10.81
CA ALA A 33 3.96 -12.56 -11.17
C ALA A 33 2.83 -12.90 -12.15
N VAL A 34 3.13 -13.72 -13.17
CA VAL A 34 2.12 -14.20 -14.12
C VAL A 34 1.09 -15.10 -13.41
N ALA A 35 1.54 -16.01 -12.54
CA ALA A 35 0.66 -16.85 -11.74
C ALA A 35 -0.25 -16.02 -10.82
N HIS A 36 0.30 -15.01 -10.16
CA HIS A 36 -0.47 -14.09 -9.31
C HIS A 36 -1.53 -13.32 -10.11
N LEU A 37 -1.18 -12.79 -11.27
CA LEU A 37 -2.12 -12.09 -12.16
C LEU A 37 -3.22 -13.04 -12.66
N ALA A 38 -2.88 -14.27 -13.05
CA ALA A 38 -3.85 -15.27 -13.48
C ALA A 38 -4.83 -15.62 -12.35
N LEU A 39 -4.33 -15.88 -11.13
CA LEU A 39 -5.16 -16.17 -9.95
C LEU A 39 -6.05 -14.99 -9.56
N SER A 40 -5.55 -13.76 -9.63
CA SER A 40 -6.34 -12.54 -9.38
C SER A 40 -7.47 -12.40 -10.40
N SER A 41 -7.18 -12.63 -11.68
CA SER A 41 -8.17 -12.58 -12.77
C SER A 41 -9.24 -13.67 -12.63
N LEU A 42 -8.84 -14.89 -12.22
CA LEU A 42 -9.79 -15.99 -11.95
C LEU A 42 -10.69 -15.67 -10.76
N THR A 43 -10.13 -15.07 -9.70
CA THR A 43 -10.89 -14.66 -8.53
C THR A 43 -11.90 -13.56 -8.89
N LEU A 44 -11.46 -12.56 -9.67
CA LEU A 44 -12.36 -11.51 -10.17
C LEU A 44 -13.49 -12.09 -11.03
N LYS A 45 -13.17 -12.98 -11.97
CA LYS A 45 -14.17 -13.66 -12.81
C LYS A 45 -15.21 -14.42 -11.97
N ALA A 46 -14.75 -15.14 -10.94
CA ALA A 46 -15.64 -15.86 -10.04
C ALA A 46 -16.57 -14.91 -9.27
N MET A 47 -16.05 -13.78 -8.78
CA MET A 47 -16.85 -12.77 -8.07
C MET A 47 -17.87 -12.09 -9.00
N LEU A 48 -17.51 -11.78 -10.24
CA LEU A 48 -18.43 -11.24 -11.25
C LEU A 48 -19.53 -12.25 -11.61
N ALA A 49 -19.27 -13.55 -11.51
CA ALA A 49 -20.27 -14.61 -11.65
C ALA A 49 -21.13 -14.83 -10.37
N GLY A 50 -21.01 -13.97 -9.35
CA GLY A 50 -21.79 -14.02 -8.11
C GLY A 50 -21.19 -14.87 -6.99
N ALA A 51 -20.00 -15.46 -7.18
CA ALA A 51 -19.34 -16.20 -6.11
C ALA A 51 -18.82 -15.25 -5.01
N LYS A 52 -18.89 -15.73 -3.76
CA LYS A 52 -18.29 -15.04 -2.60
C LYS A 52 -17.13 -15.90 -2.07
N PRO A 53 -15.92 -15.77 -2.66
CA PRO A 53 -14.81 -16.60 -2.24
C PRO A 53 -14.39 -16.25 -0.81
N VAL A 54 -14.28 -17.29 0.04
CA VAL A 54 -13.83 -17.19 1.42
C VAL A 54 -12.70 -18.21 1.63
N ALA A 55 -11.65 -17.82 2.32
CA ALA A 55 -10.56 -18.70 2.68
C ALA A 55 -9.99 -18.36 4.07
N LEU A 56 -9.19 -19.29 4.62
CA LEU A 56 -8.54 -19.14 5.92
C LEU A 56 -9.55 -18.76 7.03
N HIS A 57 -10.62 -19.53 7.16
CA HIS A 57 -11.66 -19.34 8.19
C HIS A 57 -12.28 -17.93 8.17
N GLY A 58 -12.44 -17.32 6.98
CA GLY A 58 -13.03 -15.99 6.83
C GLY A 58 -12.02 -14.83 6.89
N LEU A 59 -10.72 -15.10 7.13
CA LEU A 59 -9.69 -14.06 7.11
C LEU A 59 -9.56 -13.40 5.74
N LEU A 60 -9.62 -14.21 4.68
CA LEU A 60 -9.60 -13.73 3.30
C LEU A 60 -11.02 -13.77 2.75
N GLN A 61 -11.58 -12.60 2.53
CA GLN A 61 -12.91 -12.38 1.96
C GLN A 61 -12.88 -11.08 1.15
N PRO A 62 -12.38 -11.13 -0.10
CA PRO A 62 -12.30 -9.94 -0.93
C PRO A 62 -13.68 -9.41 -1.28
N ASP A 63 -13.79 -8.09 -1.34
CA ASP A 63 -14.91 -7.36 -1.92
C ASP A 63 -14.50 -6.70 -3.23
N MET A 64 -15.44 -6.07 -3.93
CA MET A 64 -15.17 -5.45 -5.23
C MET A 64 -14.15 -4.31 -5.13
N LEU A 65 -14.15 -3.52 -4.04
CA LEU A 65 -13.17 -2.46 -3.84
C LEU A 65 -11.75 -3.03 -3.65
N GLY A 66 -11.60 -4.06 -2.81
CA GLY A 66 -10.34 -4.77 -2.62
C GLY A 66 -9.83 -5.41 -3.93
N MET A 67 -10.76 -5.94 -4.76
CA MET A 67 -10.41 -6.54 -6.04
C MET A 67 -9.86 -5.53 -7.05
N VAL A 68 -10.35 -4.30 -7.08
CA VAL A 68 -9.77 -3.23 -7.93
C VAL A 68 -8.29 -3.02 -7.57
N PHE A 69 -7.97 -2.87 -6.29
CA PHE A 69 -6.60 -2.66 -5.85
C PHE A 69 -5.73 -3.92 -5.97
N LEU A 70 -6.30 -5.12 -5.80
CA LEU A 70 -5.60 -6.37 -6.05
C LEU A 70 -5.20 -6.51 -7.53
N MET A 71 -6.12 -6.24 -8.45
CA MET A 71 -5.83 -6.28 -9.88
C MET A 71 -4.75 -5.28 -10.27
N LEU A 72 -4.81 -4.06 -9.75
CA LEU A 72 -3.76 -3.06 -9.95
C LEU A 72 -2.40 -3.57 -9.43
N ALA A 73 -2.34 -4.06 -8.20
CA ALA A 73 -1.11 -4.60 -7.62
C ALA A 73 -0.54 -5.76 -8.47
N SER A 74 -1.40 -6.66 -8.97
CA SER A 74 -1.01 -7.81 -9.81
C SER A 74 -0.44 -7.37 -11.16
N VAL A 75 -1.09 -6.41 -11.82
CA VAL A 75 -0.62 -5.85 -13.11
C VAL A 75 0.72 -5.14 -12.93
N LEU A 76 0.82 -4.28 -11.91
CA LEU A 76 2.04 -3.54 -11.61
C LEU A 76 3.19 -4.47 -11.21
N PHE A 77 2.90 -5.52 -10.43
CA PHE A 77 3.90 -6.53 -10.07
C PHE A 77 4.41 -7.28 -11.30
N THR A 78 3.52 -7.63 -12.23
CA THR A 78 3.92 -8.29 -13.47
C THR A 78 4.81 -7.38 -14.31
N ALA A 79 4.44 -6.13 -14.49
CA ALA A 79 5.26 -5.14 -15.20
C ALA A 79 6.62 -4.93 -14.51
N ALA A 80 6.63 -4.79 -13.18
CA ALA A 80 7.84 -4.64 -12.39
C ALA A 80 8.75 -5.86 -12.46
N SER A 81 8.18 -7.07 -12.48
CA SER A 81 8.94 -8.33 -12.56
C SER A 81 9.63 -8.50 -13.92
N VAL A 82 8.93 -8.18 -15.00
CA VAL A 82 9.54 -8.18 -16.35
C VAL A 82 10.65 -7.14 -16.44
N TYR A 83 10.39 -5.93 -15.95
CA TYR A 83 11.37 -4.84 -15.91
C TYR A 83 12.59 -5.19 -15.05
N ALA A 84 12.40 -5.88 -13.92
CA ALA A 84 13.44 -6.31 -12.99
C ALA A 84 14.51 -7.17 -13.66
N VAL A 85 14.14 -8.01 -14.63
CA VAL A 85 15.10 -8.88 -15.35
C VAL A 85 16.16 -8.05 -16.08
N GLY A 86 15.72 -7.01 -16.80
CA GLY A 86 16.63 -6.09 -17.50
C GLY A 86 17.43 -5.21 -16.54
N TYR A 87 16.73 -4.66 -15.54
CA TYR A 87 17.34 -3.79 -14.53
C TYR A 87 18.49 -4.48 -13.78
N LEU A 88 18.23 -5.68 -13.22
CA LEU A 88 19.23 -6.42 -12.45
C LEU A 88 20.40 -6.90 -13.33
N ARG A 89 20.14 -7.19 -14.61
CA ARG A 89 21.20 -7.55 -15.55
C ARG A 89 22.20 -6.41 -15.76
N GLU A 90 21.72 -5.16 -15.84
CA GLU A 90 22.58 -3.98 -15.95
C GLU A 90 23.27 -3.65 -14.62
N GLU A 91 22.57 -3.86 -13.50
CA GLU A 91 23.13 -3.65 -12.17
C GLU A 91 24.30 -4.61 -11.86
N ASP A 92 24.26 -5.86 -12.33
CA ASP A 92 25.32 -6.86 -12.14
C ASP A 92 26.63 -6.53 -12.90
N LYS A 93 26.58 -5.73 -13.97
CA LYS A 93 27.79 -5.35 -14.72
C LYS A 93 28.78 -4.50 -13.92
N LYS A 94 28.32 -3.86 -12.85
CA LYS A 94 29.13 -2.98 -12.01
C LYS A 94 29.09 -3.45 -10.56
N HIS A 95 30.12 -4.20 -10.13
CA HIS A 95 30.20 -4.72 -8.76
C HIS A 95 30.36 -3.63 -7.69
N VAL A 96 31.10 -2.54 -8.02
CA VAL A 96 31.31 -1.40 -7.13
C VAL A 96 30.81 -0.16 -7.84
N LYS A 97 30.00 0.62 -7.15
CA LYS A 97 29.40 1.86 -7.67
C LYS A 97 29.86 3.05 -6.85
N ARG A 98 29.81 4.21 -7.48
CA ARG A 98 30.10 5.49 -6.84
C ARG A 98 28.80 6.28 -6.68
N ASP A 99 28.51 6.70 -5.47
CA ASP A 99 27.42 7.63 -5.20
C ASP A 99 27.72 8.97 -5.89
N ILE A 100 26.84 9.40 -6.78
CA ILE A 100 27.01 10.63 -7.57
C ILE A 100 27.01 11.87 -6.68
N GLN A 101 26.26 11.83 -5.56
CA GLN A 101 26.12 12.98 -4.67
C GLN A 101 27.26 13.10 -3.65
N LYS A 102 27.71 12.00 -3.07
CA LYS A 102 28.70 11.97 -1.99
C LYS A 102 30.04 11.38 -2.40
N GLY A 103 30.16 10.86 -3.61
CA GLY A 103 31.41 10.27 -4.14
C GLY A 103 31.84 8.97 -3.45
N GLN A 104 31.04 8.42 -2.54
CA GLN A 104 31.35 7.21 -1.78
C GLN A 104 31.14 5.95 -2.63
N LEU A 105 32.01 4.96 -2.46
CA LEU A 105 31.86 3.65 -3.09
C LEU A 105 30.84 2.82 -2.29
N PHE A 106 29.95 2.13 -3.00
CA PHE A 106 28.96 1.24 -2.38
C PHE A 106 28.74 -0.04 -3.20
N THR A 107 28.17 -1.04 -2.56
CA THR A 107 27.75 -2.30 -3.19
C THR A 107 26.24 -2.48 -3.01
N ASN A 108 25.60 -3.09 -4.00
CA ASN A 108 24.15 -3.41 -3.90
C ASN A 108 23.90 -4.53 -2.85
N ALA A 109 22.68 -4.60 -2.35
CA ALA A 109 22.22 -5.74 -1.59
C ALA A 109 22.21 -7.01 -2.48
N PRO A 110 22.40 -8.22 -1.92
CA PRO A 110 22.30 -9.45 -2.67
C PRO A 110 20.95 -9.58 -3.38
N GLU A 111 20.98 -9.99 -4.65
CA GLU A 111 19.78 -10.18 -5.48
C GLU A 111 18.77 -11.13 -4.81
N THR A 112 19.26 -12.18 -4.14
CA THR A 112 18.44 -13.13 -3.39
C THR A 112 17.51 -12.44 -2.39
N ARG A 113 18.05 -11.55 -1.55
CA ARG A 113 17.27 -10.80 -0.55
C ARG A 113 16.30 -9.84 -1.22
N PHE A 114 16.74 -9.17 -2.27
CA PHE A 114 15.92 -8.23 -3.01
C PHE A 114 14.68 -8.88 -3.63
N LEU A 115 14.86 -9.98 -4.38
CA LEU A 115 13.75 -10.70 -5.01
C LEU A 115 12.80 -11.34 -3.99
N SER A 116 13.34 -11.90 -2.89
CA SER A 116 12.53 -12.44 -1.80
C SER A 116 11.66 -11.37 -1.14
N CYS A 117 12.26 -10.22 -0.80
CA CYS A 117 11.52 -9.11 -0.21
C CYS A 117 10.46 -8.54 -1.17
N LEU A 118 10.73 -8.55 -2.48
CA LEU A 118 9.76 -8.14 -3.49
C LEU A 118 8.54 -9.08 -3.52
N CYS A 119 8.75 -10.39 -3.43
CA CYS A 119 7.66 -11.37 -3.33
C CYS A 119 6.88 -11.24 -2.01
N PHE A 120 7.56 -11.05 -0.87
CA PHE A 120 6.90 -10.82 0.42
C PHE A 120 6.10 -9.51 0.43
N PHE A 121 6.61 -8.48 -0.23
CA PHE A 121 5.91 -7.21 -0.39
C PHE A 121 4.58 -7.38 -1.14
N VAL A 122 4.58 -8.15 -2.23
CA VAL A 122 3.34 -8.46 -2.97
C VAL A 122 2.40 -9.34 -2.15
N ALA A 123 2.92 -10.34 -1.44
CA ALA A 123 2.10 -11.16 -0.53
C ALA A 123 1.41 -10.30 0.55
N ALA A 124 2.13 -9.34 1.13
CA ALA A 124 1.55 -8.42 2.12
C ALA A 124 0.47 -7.52 1.50
N MET A 125 0.68 -6.96 0.30
CA MET A 125 -0.34 -6.19 -0.43
C MET A 125 -1.55 -7.05 -0.78
N THR A 126 -1.35 -8.32 -1.14
CA THR A 126 -2.41 -9.29 -1.40
C THR A 126 -3.26 -9.53 -0.15
N LEU A 127 -2.63 -9.70 1.01
CA LEU A 127 -3.34 -9.82 2.29
C LEU A 127 -4.20 -8.58 2.54
N VAL A 128 -3.66 -7.37 2.40
CA VAL A 128 -4.39 -6.12 2.60
C VAL A 128 -5.62 -6.02 1.70
N THR A 129 -5.48 -6.36 0.42
CA THR A 129 -6.54 -6.19 -0.58
C THR A 129 -7.60 -7.29 -0.54
N THR A 130 -7.29 -8.45 0.04
CA THR A 130 -8.21 -9.59 0.10
C THR A 130 -8.85 -9.79 1.46
N THR A 131 -8.41 -9.10 2.51
CA THR A 131 -9.01 -9.24 3.83
C THR A 131 -10.17 -8.26 4.06
N ALA A 132 -11.23 -8.74 4.73
CA ALA A 132 -12.30 -7.92 5.28
C ALA A 132 -12.14 -7.68 6.79
N ASN A 133 -11.13 -8.29 7.42
CA ASN A 133 -10.85 -8.13 8.85
C ASN A 133 -9.92 -6.94 9.07
N LEU A 134 -10.32 -5.96 9.90
CA LEU A 134 -9.55 -4.72 10.12
C LEU A 134 -8.21 -4.98 10.82
N GLY A 135 -8.12 -5.99 11.69
CA GLY A 135 -6.86 -6.39 12.32
C GLY A 135 -5.89 -7.00 11.33
N ALA A 136 -6.36 -7.91 10.47
CA ALA A 136 -5.55 -8.51 9.42
C ALA A 136 -5.11 -7.48 8.37
N LEU A 137 -5.96 -6.51 8.05
CA LEU A 137 -5.64 -5.37 7.19
C LEU A 137 -4.50 -4.55 7.81
N TRP A 138 -4.59 -4.25 9.11
CA TRP A 138 -3.55 -3.55 9.84
C TRP A 138 -2.22 -4.32 9.81
N VAL A 139 -2.23 -5.63 10.12
CA VAL A 139 -1.05 -6.49 10.04
C VAL A 139 -0.48 -6.49 8.61
N GLY A 140 -1.33 -6.63 7.61
CA GLY A 140 -0.93 -6.62 6.20
C GLY A 140 -0.22 -5.32 5.80
N ILE A 141 -0.73 -4.17 6.23
CA ILE A 141 -0.12 -2.86 5.95
C ILE A 141 1.25 -2.74 6.64
N GLU A 142 1.41 -3.21 7.88
CA GLU A 142 2.71 -3.22 8.56
C GLU A 142 3.69 -4.19 7.89
N LEU A 143 3.25 -5.37 7.47
CA LEU A 143 4.08 -6.29 6.69
C LEU A 143 4.56 -5.67 5.37
N THR A 144 3.77 -4.79 4.73
CA THR A 144 4.25 -4.04 3.56
C THR A 144 5.42 -3.11 3.91
N THR A 145 5.42 -2.51 5.11
CA THR A 145 6.52 -1.65 5.59
C THR A 145 7.80 -2.46 5.76
N LEU A 146 7.71 -3.58 6.47
CA LEU A 146 8.85 -4.44 6.75
C LEU A 146 9.44 -5.07 5.48
N ALA A 147 8.59 -5.51 4.55
CA ALA A 147 9.03 -6.11 3.29
C ALA A 147 9.63 -5.09 2.31
N SER A 148 9.14 -3.84 2.31
CA SER A 148 9.62 -2.80 1.38
C SER A 148 10.86 -2.05 1.88
N ALA A 149 11.13 -2.00 3.17
CA ALA A 149 12.32 -1.32 3.71
C ALA A 149 13.64 -1.86 3.14
N PRO A 150 13.88 -3.18 3.05
CA PRO A 150 15.07 -3.73 2.40
C PRO A 150 15.13 -3.41 0.89
N LEU A 151 13.98 -3.22 0.24
CA LEU A 151 13.92 -2.84 -1.17
C LEU A 151 14.35 -1.39 -1.38
N ILE A 152 14.02 -0.48 -0.46
CA ILE A 152 14.49 0.92 -0.47
C ILE A 152 16.00 0.96 -0.24
N TYR A 153 16.52 0.12 0.68
CA TYR A 153 17.94 0.02 1.01
C TYR A 153 18.73 -0.90 0.07
N PHE A 154 18.26 -1.13 -1.15
CA PHE A 154 18.96 -1.96 -2.14
C PHE A 154 20.35 -1.41 -2.46
N HIS A 155 20.47 -0.10 -2.70
CA HIS A 155 21.72 0.60 -2.86
C HIS A 155 22.28 0.97 -1.48
N ARG A 156 23.28 0.23 -1.00
CA ARG A 156 23.81 0.33 0.37
C ARG A 156 24.72 1.52 0.56
N HIS A 157 24.17 2.72 0.44
CA HIS A 157 24.86 3.96 0.77
C HIS A 157 24.16 4.75 1.89
N GLN A 158 24.83 5.74 2.45
CA GLN A 158 24.36 6.47 3.63
C GLN A 158 22.98 7.15 3.42
N SER A 159 22.77 7.77 2.25
CA SER A 159 21.48 8.44 1.97
C SER A 159 20.32 7.44 1.85
N SER A 160 20.57 6.25 1.28
CA SER A 160 19.57 5.17 1.21
C SER A 160 19.25 4.60 2.60
N MET A 161 20.27 4.48 3.47
CA MET A 161 20.06 4.08 4.86
C MET A 161 19.20 5.12 5.61
N GLU A 162 19.53 6.41 5.48
CA GLU A 162 18.78 7.51 6.10
C GLU A 162 17.32 7.51 5.63
N ALA A 163 17.08 7.41 4.32
CA ALA A 163 15.73 7.35 3.77
C ALA A 163 14.94 6.14 4.28
N THR A 164 15.60 4.97 4.40
CA THR A 164 14.97 3.76 4.93
C THR A 164 14.60 3.90 6.40
N TRP A 165 15.47 4.48 7.23
CA TRP A 165 15.18 4.77 8.63
C TRP A 165 14.02 5.75 8.80
N LYS A 166 14.00 6.85 8.05
CA LYS A 166 12.88 7.80 8.05
C LYS A 166 11.58 7.10 7.67
N TYR A 167 11.62 6.28 6.62
CA TYR A 167 10.46 5.50 6.19
C TYR A 167 9.95 4.57 7.29
N LEU A 168 10.82 3.75 7.88
CA LEU A 168 10.46 2.82 8.95
C LEU A 168 9.86 3.57 10.15
N MET A 169 10.57 4.56 10.68
CA MET A 169 10.14 5.27 11.89
C MET A 169 8.79 5.99 11.70
N ILE A 170 8.65 6.74 10.60
CA ILE A 170 7.43 7.53 10.37
C ILE A 170 6.24 6.59 10.09
N CYS A 171 6.43 5.57 9.25
CA CYS A 171 5.35 4.65 8.91
C CYS A 171 4.95 3.78 10.10
N SER A 172 5.89 3.23 10.89
CA SER A 172 5.53 2.39 12.04
C SER A 172 4.81 3.18 13.14
N VAL A 173 5.22 4.44 13.39
CA VAL A 173 4.46 5.32 14.30
C VAL A 173 3.05 5.56 13.75
N GLY A 174 2.92 5.85 12.45
CA GLY A 174 1.62 6.00 11.80
C GLY A 174 0.74 4.75 11.96
N ILE A 175 1.30 3.57 11.67
CA ILE A 175 0.55 2.31 11.76
C ILE A 175 0.17 1.98 13.22
N ALA A 176 1.00 2.34 14.20
CA ALA A 176 0.64 2.23 15.62
C ALA A 176 -0.59 3.10 15.98
N LEU A 177 -0.69 4.32 15.42
CA LEU A 177 -1.87 5.17 15.55
C LEU A 177 -3.10 4.54 14.89
N ALA A 178 -2.94 3.92 13.72
CA ALA A 178 -4.03 3.20 13.07
C ALA A 178 -4.52 2.00 13.91
N LEU A 179 -3.62 1.30 14.60
CA LEU A 179 -4.02 0.24 15.55
C LEU A 179 -4.87 0.81 16.68
N LEU A 180 -4.42 1.93 17.28
CA LEU A 180 -5.21 2.61 18.30
C LEU A 180 -6.59 2.98 17.75
N GLY A 181 -6.68 3.47 16.51
CA GLY A 181 -7.95 3.74 15.84
C GLY A 181 -8.85 2.49 15.73
N ASN A 182 -8.30 1.34 15.35
CA ASN A 182 -9.03 0.08 15.29
C ASN A 182 -9.52 -0.37 16.68
N ILE A 183 -8.69 -0.20 17.73
CA ILE A 183 -9.08 -0.52 19.11
C ILE A 183 -10.22 0.40 19.57
N LEU A 184 -10.12 1.72 19.33
CA LEU A 184 -11.18 2.67 19.69
C LEU A 184 -12.48 2.37 18.92
N MET A 185 -12.38 1.91 17.68
CA MET A 185 -13.56 1.47 16.91
C MET A 185 -14.20 0.25 17.56
N SER A 186 -13.42 -0.73 17.99
CA SER A 186 -13.92 -1.90 18.73
C SER A 186 -14.58 -1.49 20.06
N VAL A 187 -14.00 -0.52 20.77
CA VAL A 187 -14.60 0.03 22.01
C VAL A 187 -15.95 0.70 21.74
N ALA A 188 -16.08 1.47 20.65
CA ALA A 188 -17.33 2.12 20.27
C ALA A 188 -18.49 1.11 20.05
N PHE A 189 -18.15 -0.09 19.57
CA PHE A 189 -19.12 -1.15 19.28
C PHE A 189 -19.21 -2.22 20.38
N HIS A 190 -18.41 -2.11 21.45
CA HIS A 190 -18.43 -3.09 22.54
C HIS A 190 -19.80 -3.11 23.22
N ASN A 191 -20.36 -4.31 23.37
CA ASN A 191 -21.56 -4.56 24.13
C ASN A 191 -21.21 -5.46 25.33
N PRO A 192 -21.22 -4.94 26.58
CA PRO A 192 -20.84 -5.75 27.74
C PRO A 192 -21.80 -6.92 28.02
N ALA A 193 -23.01 -6.92 27.42
CA ALA A 193 -23.99 -8.00 27.56
C ALA A 193 -23.79 -9.15 26.54
N ALA A 194 -22.88 -8.98 25.56
CA ALA A 194 -22.62 -10.02 24.57
C ALA A 194 -21.55 -10.99 25.06
N ALA A 195 -21.86 -12.29 25.11
CA ALA A 195 -21.02 -13.35 25.65
C ALA A 195 -19.82 -13.77 24.77
N SER A 196 -19.60 -13.13 23.63
CA SER A 196 -18.48 -13.47 22.74
C SER A 196 -17.32 -12.46 22.87
N PRO A 197 -16.06 -12.93 22.99
CA PRO A 197 -14.91 -12.04 22.86
C PRO A 197 -14.93 -11.52 21.42
N GLU A 198 -15.46 -10.32 21.25
CA GLU A 198 -15.48 -9.62 19.97
C GLU A 198 -14.04 -9.17 19.69
N GLY A 199 -13.26 -10.06 19.03
CA GLY A 199 -11.99 -9.71 18.44
C GLY A 199 -12.12 -8.65 17.35
N MET A 200 -11.04 -8.30 16.68
CA MET A 200 -11.07 -7.38 15.53
C MET A 200 -11.99 -7.94 14.45
N ASP A 201 -13.22 -7.47 14.45
CA ASP A 201 -14.32 -8.01 13.67
C ASP A 201 -14.17 -7.78 12.15
N GLN A 202 -14.95 -8.53 11.41
CA GLN A 202 -15.08 -8.31 9.99
C GLN A 202 -15.79 -6.97 9.72
N LEU A 203 -15.39 -6.31 8.64
CA LEU A 203 -15.95 -5.03 8.19
C LEU A 203 -17.48 -5.05 8.11
N SER A 204 -18.08 -6.16 7.63
CA SER A 204 -19.53 -6.33 7.53
C SER A 204 -20.22 -6.25 8.90
N ALA A 205 -19.65 -6.88 9.92
CA ALA A 205 -20.17 -6.84 11.28
C ALA A 205 -20.09 -5.43 11.88
N PHE A 206 -18.95 -4.73 11.67
CA PHE A 206 -18.85 -3.33 12.08
C PHE A 206 -19.86 -2.42 11.38
N MET A 207 -20.07 -2.58 10.09
CA MET A 207 -21.07 -1.79 9.34
C MET A 207 -22.51 -2.07 9.81
N GLU A 208 -22.82 -3.29 10.17
CA GLU A 208 -24.12 -3.65 10.72
C GLU A 208 -24.34 -3.02 12.10
N LYS A 209 -23.37 -3.16 13.01
CA LYS A 209 -23.40 -2.51 14.33
C LYS A 209 -23.47 -0.99 14.22
N ALA A 210 -22.80 -0.40 13.25
CA ALA A 210 -22.76 1.04 13.02
C ALA A 210 -24.13 1.62 12.68
N ARG A 211 -24.95 0.90 11.91
CA ARG A 211 -26.32 1.35 11.54
C ARG A 211 -27.26 1.55 12.74
N GLY A 212 -26.99 0.86 13.84
CA GLY A 212 -27.79 0.95 15.07
C GLY A 212 -27.13 1.78 16.20
N ILE A 213 -26.01 2.49 15.91
CA ILE A 213 -25.28 3.17 16.96
C ILE A 213 -26.09 4.34 17.53
N GLN A 214 -26.26 4.34 18.85
CA GLN A 214 -26.92 5.40 19.60
C GLN A 214 -26.09 5.76 20.84
N GLY A 215 -26.22 6.99 21.29
CA GLY A 215 -25.51 7.53 22.47
C GLY A 215 -24.30 8.37 22.11
N THR A 216 -24.19 9.52 22.78
CA THR A 216 -23.16 10.55 22.54
C THR A 216 -21.75 10.00 22.71
N ASP A 217 -21.55 9.14 23.74
CA ASP A 217 -20.21 8.60 24.04
C ASP A 217 -19.70 7.67 22.95
N ARG A 218 -20.56 6.78 22.42
CA ARG A 218 -20.17 5.86 21.34
C ARG A 218 -19.84 6.60 20.05
N VAL A 219 -20.60 7.66 19.74
CA VAL A 219 -20.33 8.53 18.59
C VAL A 219 -18.98 9.25 18.76
N LEU A 220 -18.64 9.69 19.97
CA LEU A 220 -17.36 10.33 20.26
C LEU A 220 -16.18 9.35 20.05
N TRP A 221 -16.30 8.12 20.57
CA TRP A 221 -15.29 7.07 20.36
C TRP A 221 -15.11 6.75 18.86
N LEU A 222 -16.20 6.70 18.11
CA LEU A 222 -16.16 6.42 16.67
C LEU A 222 -15.48 7.54 15.87
N LYS A 223 -15.76 8.81 16.20
CA LYS A 223 -15.07 9.97 15.63
C LYS A 223 -13.59 9.96 15.95
N ALA A 224 -13.22 9.70 17.21
CA ALA A 224 -11.82 9.57 17.62
C ALA A 224 -11.13 8.42 16.88
N ALA A 225 -11.77 7.25 16.77
CA ALA A 225 -11.28 6.10 16.02
C ALA A 225 -10.96 6.47 14.58
N PHE A 226 -11.86 7.16 13.89
CA PHE A 226 -11.64 7.57 12.50
C PHE A 226 -10.49 8.56 12.35
N ILE A 227 -10.32 9.51 13.28
CA ILE A 227 -9.17 10.44 13.26
C ILE A 227 -7.86 9.65 13.33
N PHE A 228 -7.75 8.68 14.25
CA PHE A 228 -6.54 7.86 14.38
C PHE A 228 -6.31 6.96 13.17
N ILE A 229 -7.36 6.40 12.57
CA ILE A 229 -7.30 5.63 11.32
C ILE A 229 -6.80 6.52 10.18
N LEU A 230 -7.37 7.72 10.04
CA LEU A 230 -7.01 8.66 8.97
C LEU A 230 -5.55 9.15 9.12
N VAL A 231 -5.14 9.53 10.32
CA VAL A 231 -3.75 9.94 10.59
C VAL A 231 -2.80 8.77 10.38
N GLY A 232 -3.13 7.60 10.89
CA GLY A 232 -2.29 6.42 10.82
C GLY A 232 -2.09 5.90 9.38
N TYR A 233 -3.15 5.53 8.72
CA TYR A 233 -3.06 5.08 7.32
C TYR A 233 -2.76 6.24 6.36
N GLY A 234 -3.15 7.47 6.70
CA GLY A 234 -2.79 8.68 5.96
C GLY A 234 -1.29 8.94 5.94
N THR A 235 -0.58 8.67 7.04
CA THR A 235 0.89 8.66 7.08
C THR A 235 1.44 7.70 6.02
N LYS A 236 0.92 6.49 5.96
CA LYS A 236 1.36 5.46 5.00
C LYS A 236 0.93 5.79 3.57
N MET A 237 -0.23 6.40 3.38
CA MET A 237 -0.72 6.89 2.09
C MET A 237 0.09 8.11 1.59
N GLY A 238 0.80 8.81 2.48
CA GLY A 238 1.56 10.01 2.16
C GLY A 238 0.74 11.28 2.14
N LEU A 239 -0.32 11.37 2.96
CA LEU A 239 -1.08 12.60 3.14
C LEU A 239 -0.27 13.63 3.95
N SER A 240 -0.37 14.90 3.55
CA SER A 240 0.24 16.01 4.28
C SER A 240 -0.47 16.22 5.64
N PRO A 241 0.29 16.51 6.71
CA PRO A 241 1.73 16.83 6.77
C PRO A 241 2.65 15.60 6.96
N LEU A 242 2.12 14.39 7.03
CA LEU A 242 2.83 13.16 7.39
C LEU A 242 3.54 12.45 6.20
N HIS A 243 3.64 13.12 5.05
CA HIS A 243 4.19 12.62 3.79
C HIS A 243 5.72 12.65 3.69
N THR A 244 6.43 13.17 4.69
CA THR A 244 7.86 13.55 4.59
C THR A 244 8.80 12.39 4.27
N TRP A 245 8.44 11.17 4.59
CA TRP A 245 9.20 9.96 4.25
C TRP A 245 9.18 9.63 2.74
N LEU A 246 8.11 10.02 2.04
CA LEU A 246 7.79 9.56 0.70
C LEU A 246 8.78 10.07 -0.36
N PRO A 247 9.16 11.38 -0.42
CA PRO A 247 10.14 11.87 -1.38
C PRO A 247 11.53 11.25 -1.19
N ASP A 248 11.94 11.01 0.05
CA ASP A 248 13.25 10.43 0.36
C ASP A 248 13.28 8.94 -0.02
N ALA A 249 12.26 8.17 0.37
CA ALA A 249 12.16 6.75 0.03
C ALA A 249 12.15 6.51 -1.49
N HIS A 250 11.34 7.27 -2.24
CA HIS A 250 11.27 7.15 -3.70
C HIS A 250 12.55 7.57 -4.41
N SER A 251 13.27 8.58 -3.89
CA SER A 251 14.49 9.03 -4.51
C SER A 251 15.61 7.99 -4.42
N GLN A 252 15.63 7.21 -3.33
CA GLN A 252 16.70 6.25 -3.05
C GLN A 252 16.38 4.83 -3.52
N ALA A 253 15.10 4.44 -3.57
CA ALA A 253 14.70 3.12 -4.03
C ALA A 253 15.01 2.89 -5.52
N PRO A 254 15.27 1.63 -5.96
CA PRO A 254 15.29 1.27 -7.37
C PRO A 254 14.01 1.70 -8.09
N SER A 255 14.10 2.06 -9.37
CA SER A 255 12.96 2.63 -10.11
C SER A 255 11.73 1.71 -10.12
N MET A 256 11.92 0.40 -10.23
CA MET A 256 10.82 -0.57 -10.16
C MET A 256 10.15 -0.63 -8.78
N VAL A 257 10.93 -0.48 -7.72
CA VAL A 257 10.41 -0.41 -6.35
C VAL A 257 9.61 0.87 -6.17
N SER A 258 10.14 2.02 -6.63
CA SER A 258 9.43 3.30 -6.59
C SER A 258 8.10 3.25 -7.35
N GLY A 259 8.05 2.56 -8.50
CA GLY A 259 6.82 2.32 -9.24
C GLY A 259 5.77 1.55 -8.43
N LEU A 260 6.17 0.46 -7.76
CA LEU A 260 5.29 -0.34 -6.90
C LEU A 260 4.88 0.40 -5.61
N LEU A 261 5.82 1.13 -4.99
CA LEU A 261 5.51 1.94 -3.81
C LEU A 261 4.44 2.98 -4.15
N SER A 262 4.62 3.74 -5.23
CA SER A 262 3.67 4.79 -5.63
C SER A 262 2.35 4.21 -6.19
N GLY A 263 2.43 3.19 -7.04
CA GLY A 263 1.26 2.68 -7.77
C GLY A 263 0.41 1.66 -6.99
N ALA A 264 1.01 0.91 -6.03
CA ALA A 264 0.30 -0.16 -5.32
C ALA A 264 0.25 0.06 -3.80
N LEU A 265 1.39 0.38 -3.16
CA LEU A 265 1.45 0.50 -1.70
C LEU A 265 0.55 1.63 -1.17
N LEU A 266 0.57 2.81 -1.80
CA LEU A 266 -0.25 3.94 -1.34
C LEU A 266 -1.74 3.61 -1.43
N ASN A 267 -2.15 2.83 -2.43
CA ASN A 267 -3.53 2.35 -2.56
C ASN A 267 -3.94 1.35 -1.47
N CYS A 268 -2.99 0.54 -0.96
CA CYS A 268 -3.25 -0.34 0.19
C CYS A 268 -3.60 0.49 1.44
N ALA A 269 -2.87 1.58 1.68
CA ALA A 269 -3.17 2.49 2.79
C ALA A 269 -4.49 3.25 2.57
N LEU A 270 -4.76 3.71 1.35
CA LEU A 270 -6.05 4.29 0.96
C LEU A 270 -7.19 3.32 1.27
N LEU A 271 -7.06 2.03 0.93
CA LEU A 271 -8.07 1.03 1.24
C LEU A 271 -8.38 0.96 2.74
N GLY A 272 -7.36 1.05 3.60
CA GLY A 272 -7.54 1.11 5.05
C GLY A 272 -8.37 2.32 5.50
N ILE A 273 -8.11 3.50 4.95
CA ILE A 273 -8.90 4.71 5.21
C ILE A 273 -10.34 4.53 4.73
N LEU A 274 -10.54 3.97 3.53
CA LEU A 274 -11.86 3.75 2.95
C LEU A 274 -12.69 2.77 3.78
N ARG A 275 -12.08 1.73 4.39
CA ARG A 275 -12.77 0.83 5.33
C ARG A 275 -13.31 1.60 6.55
N GLY A 276 -12.48 2.45 7.15
CA GLY A 276 -12.92 3.34 8.24
C GLY A 276 -14.04 4.28 7.79
N HIS A 277 -13.90 4.90 6.62
CA HIS A 277 -14.92 5.81 6.07
C HIS A 277 -16.25 5.09 5.77
N GLN A 278 -16.23 3.84 5.28
CA GLN A 278 -17.43 3.02 5.07
C GLN A 278 -18.19 2.80 6.39
N ILE A 279 -17.48 2.51 7.49
CA ILE A 279 -18.08 2.35 8.82
C ILE A 279 -18.68 3.67 9.30
N MET A 280 -17.98 4.80 9.13
CA MET A 280 -18.49 6.13 9.48
C MET A 280 -19.76 6.48 8.72
N ARG A 281 -19.82 6.18 7.42
CA ARG A 281 -21.05 6.36 6.61
C ARG A 281 -22.19 5.48 7.10
N ALA A 282 -21.92 4.24 7.44
CA ALA A 282 -22.93 3.33 7.99
C ALA A 282 -23.50 3.83 9.34
N ALA A 283 -22.69 4.54 10.13
CA ALA A 283 -23.08 5.18 11.39
C ALA A 283 -23.79 6.54 11.23
N GLY A 284 -24.01 7.01 9.99
CA GLY A 284 -24.57 8.35 9.74
C GLY A 284 -23.59 9.51 9.99
N LEU A 285 -22.29 9.21 10.12
CA LEU A 285 -21.22 10.18 10.37
C LEU A 285 -20.38 10.45 9.09
N GLY A 286 -20.97 10.22 7.93
CA GLY A 286 -20.30 10.40 6.63
C GLY A 286 -19.78 11.83 6.41
N ASP A 287 -20.54 12.85 6.80
CA ASP A 287 -20.15 14.26 6.66
C ASP A 287 -18.90 14.60 7.49
N PHE A 288 -18.79 14.06 8.70
CA PHE A 288 -17.60 14.26 9.53
C PHE A 288 -16.37 13.62 8.89
N SER A 289 -16.45 12.37 8.50
CA SER A 289 -15.31 11.66 7.89
C SER A 289 -14.98 12.20 6.50
N GLY A 290 -15.99 12.57 5.71
CA GLY A 290 -15.84 13.21 4.41
C GLY A 290 -15.18 14.59 4.52
N GLY A 291 -15.60 15.42 5.48
CA GLY A 291 -14.99 16.72 5.74
C GLY A 291 -13.50 16.63 6.07
N LEU A 292 -13.10 15.64 6.88
CA LEU A 292 -11.68 15.39 7.17
C LEU A 292 -10.90 14.94 5.93
N LEU A 293 -11.47 14.05 5.11
CA LEU A 293 -10.85 13.61 3.86
C LEU A 293 -10.65 14.77 2.89
N ILE A 294 -11.64 15.67 2.76
CA ILE A 294 -11.54 16.89 1.94
C ILE A 294 -10.44 17.79 2.47
N PHE A 295 -10.40 18.04 3.78
CA PHE A 295 -9.39 18.91 4.40
C PHE A 295 -7.97 18.40 4.15
N PHE A 296 -7.69 17.12 4.49
CA PHE A 296 -6.36 16.53 4.27
C PHE A 296 -6.03 16.37 2.78
N GLY A 297 -7.03 16.14 1.94
CA GLY A 297 -6.88 16.10 0.49
C GLY A 297 -6.40 17.44 -0.06
N LEU A 298 -7.07 18.53 0.24
CA LEU A 298 -6.70 19.89 -0.18
C LEU A 298 -5.35 20.31 0.39
N LEU A 299 -5.08 19.99 1.66
CA LEU A 299 -3.79 20.27 2.29
C LEU A 299 -2.65 19.53 1.58
N SER A 300 -2.86 18.27 1.18
CA SER A 300 -1.86 17.49 0.45
C SER A 300 -1.60 18.04 -0.94
N MET A 301 -2.64 18.44 -1.65
CA MET A 301 -2.53 19.08 -2.97
C MET A 301 -1.77 20.41 -2.88
N GLY A 302 -2.13 21.27 -1.91
CA GLY A 302 -1.46 22.56 -1.69
C GLY A 302 0.02 22.39 -1.31
N THR A 303 0.32 21.46 -0.41
CA THR A 303 1.70 21.15 -0.01
C THR A 303 2.50 20.62 -1.20
N ALA A 304 1.97 19.69 -1.96
CA ALA A 304 2.64 19.13 -3.13
C ALA A 304 2.91 20.21 -4.19
N ALA A 305 1.94 21.08 -4.47
CA ALA A 305 2.10 22.19 -5.42
C ALA A 305 3.29 23.09 -5.07
N VAL A 306 3.45 23.44 -3.78
CA VAL A 306 4.57 24.27 -3.33
C VAL A 306 5.91 23.56 -3.53
N PHE A 307 5.99 22.27 -3.14
CA PHE A 307 7.26 21.54 -3.18
C PHE A 307 7.66 21.05 -4.56
N ILE A 308 6.74 20.87 -5.52
CA ILE A 308 7.04 20.46 -6.90
C ILE A 308 7.82 21.56 -7.65
N VAL A 309 7.45 22.83 -7.46
CA VAL A 309 8.00 23.95 -8.23
C VAL A 309 9.52 24.07 -8.14
N GLY A 310 10.12 23.73 -6.99
CA GLY A 310 11.56 23.85 -6.76
C GLY A 310 12.37 22.56 -6.92
N GLN A 311 11.77 21.47 -7.43
CA GLN A 311 12.46 20.17 -7.45
C GLN A 311 13.41 20.00 -8.65
N GLY A 312 14.71 19.92 -8.37
CA GLY A 312 15.73 19.57 -9.38
C GLY A 312 15.91 18.06 -9.63
N HIS A 313 15.28 17.19 -8.80
CA HIS A 313 15.42 15.74 -8.89
C HIS A 313 14.12 15.07 -9.37
N TYR A 314 14.15 14.44 -10.54
CA TYR A 314 12.97 13.81 -11.15
C TYR A 314 12.24 12.82 -10.24
N LYS A 315 12.96 11.94 -9.52
CA LYS A 315 12.31 10.97 -8.60
C LYS A 315 11.59 11.67 -7.45
N ARG A 316 12.15 12.75 -6.91
CA ARG A 316 11.49 13.55 -5.85
C ARG A 316 10.30 14.32 -6.41
N LEU A 317 10.40 14.85 -7.61
CA LEU A 317 9.28 15.49 -8.29
C LEU A 317 8.11 14.50 -8.47
N LEU A 318 8.39 13.29 -8.99
CA LEU A 318 7.37 12.24 -9.12
C LEU A 318 6.80 11.80 -7.77
N ALA A 319 7.59 11.82 -6.71
CA ALA A 319 7.14 11.50 -5.36
C ALA A 319 6.18 12.56 -4.82
N TYR A 320 6.49 13.85 -4.92
CA TYR A 320 5.56 14.92 -4.55
C TYR A 320 4.28 14.90 -5.39
N SER A 321 4.41 14.63 -6.69
CA SER A 321 3.23 14.41 -7.52
C SER A 321 2.39 13.20 -7.04
N SER A 322 2.99 12.18 -6.38
CA SER A 322 2.19 11.12 -5.76
C SER A 322 1.43 11.63 -4.52
N VAL A 323 2.02 12.52 -3.72
CA VAL A 323 1.33 13.20 -2.60
C VAL A 323 0.11 13.99 -3.11
N GLU A 324 0.28 14.73 -4.22
CA GLU A 324 -0.81 15.44 -4.90
C GLU A 324 -1.96 14.51 -5.29
N HIS A 325 -1.63 13.43 -6.01
CA HIS A 325 -2.64 12.47 -6.47
C HIS A 325 -3.34 11.74 -5.34
N MET A 326 -2.63 11.43 -4.24
CA MET A 326 -3.27 10.89 -3.04
C MET A 326 -4.19 11.92 -2.39
N GLY A 327 -3.85 13.20 -2.44
CA GLY A 327 -4.72 14.31 -2.05
C GLY A 327 -6.00 14.37 -2.89
N ILE A 328 -5.89 14.24 -4.22
CA ILE A 328 -7.04 14.17 -5.14
C ILE A 328 -7.95 12.99 -4.80
N LEU A 329 -7.37 11.82 -4.51
CA LEU A 329 -8.14 10.64 -4.11
C LEU A 329 -8.87 10.87 -2.78
N ALA A 330 -8.19 11.41 -1.77
CA ALA A 330 -8.82 11.74 -0.50
C ALA A 330 -9.99 12.73 -0.69
N LEU A 331 -9.81 13.77 -1.51
CA LEU A 331 -10.85 14.73 -1.88
C LEU A 331 -12.03 14.03 -2.55
N ALA A 332 -11.79 13.19 -3.56
CA ALA A 332 -12.84 12.50 -4.30
C ALA A 332 -13.70 11.61 -3.40
N PHE A 333 -13.08 10.82 -2.52
CA PHE A 333 -13.81 9.98 -1.58
C PHE A 333 -14.50 10.78 -0.47
N GLY A 334 -13.95 11.94 -0.10
CA GLY A 334 -14.56 12.85 0.87
C GLY A 334 -15.81 13.56 0.34
N VAL A 335 -15.85 13.91 -0.94
CA VAL A 335 -17.02 14.50 -1.62
C VAL A 335 -18.19 13.50 -1.69
N GLY A 336 -17.88 12.20 -1.77
CA GLY A 336 -18.89 11.16 -1.69
C GLY A 336 -19.31 10.57 -3.03
N GLU A 337 -20.58 10.14 -3.13
CA GLU A 337 -21.06 9.27 -4.23
C GLU A 337 -20.88 9.86 -5.64
N SER A 338 -21.06 11.15 -5.78
CA SER A 338 -20.90 11.85 -7.09
C SER A 338 -19.46 11.76 -7.63
N ALA A 339 -18.45 11.67 -6.74
CA ALA A 339 -17.05 11.63 -7.13
C ALA A 339 -16.42 10.21 -7.00
N LEU A 340 -17.15 9.22 -6.47
CA LEU A 340 -16.63 7.87 -6.21
C LEU A 340 -16.06 7.21 -7.47
N PHE A 341 -16.81 7.23 -8.57
CA PHE A 341 -16.35 6.64 -9.84
C PHE A 341 -15.12 7.35 -10.37
N GLY A 342 -15.11 8.68 -10.35
CA GLY A 342 -13.95 9.49 -10.77
C GLY A 342 -12.72 9.19 -9.90
N GLY A 343 -12.90 9.05 -8.58
CA GLY A 343 -11.84 8.67 -7.65
C GLY A 343 -11.24 7.29 -7.95
N LEU A 344 -12.07 6.28 -8.17
CA LEU A 344 -11.60 4.94 -8.53
C LEU A 344 -10.88 4.92 -9.88
N LEU A 345 -11.43 5.60 -10.89
CA LEU A 345 -10.78 5.73 -12.19
C LEU A 345 -9.44 6.45 -12.07
N HIS A 346 -9.38 7.52 -11.27
CA HIS A 346 -8.15 8.25 -10.99
C HIS A 346 -7.10 7.37 -10.30
N ALA A 347 -7.50 6.52 -9.36
CA ALA A 347 -6.59 5.55 -8.70
C ALA A 347 -5.96 4.60 -9.72
N VAL A 348 -6.74 4.09 -10.67
CA VAL A 348 -6.25 3.23 -11.75
C VAL A 348 -5.26 3.97 -12.65
N CYS A 349 -5.66 5.14 -13.16
CA CYS A 349 -4.83 5.95 -14.05
C CYS A 349 -3.53 6.38 -13.36
N HIS A 350 -3.61 6.85 -12.11
CA HIS A 350 -2.46 7.22 -11.30
C HIS A 350 -1.48 6.06 -11.16
N SER A 351 -1.95 4.88 -10.77
CA SER A 351 -1.13 3.71 -10.53
C SER A 351 -0.35 3.29 -11.78
N LEU A 352 -1.02 3.20 -12.92
CA LEU A 352 -0.39 2.85 -14.20
C LEU A 352 0.60 3.91 -14.68
N THR A 353 0.21 5.18 -14.61
CA THR A 353 1.05 6.31 -15.04
C THR A 353 2.31 6.44 -14.18
N LYS A 354 2.18 6.32 -12.85
CA LYS A 354 3.32 6.41 -11.93
C LYS A 354 4.30 5.27 -12.11
N CYS A 355 3.80 4.05 -12.25
CA CYS A 355 4.66 2.90 -12.50
C CYS A 355 5.48 3.10 -13.79
N ASN A 356 4.82 3.49 -14.88
CA ASN A 356 5.49 3.77 -16.16
C ASN A 356 6.49 4.94 -16.05
N ALA A 357 6.12 6.04 -15.39
CA ALA A 357 6.99 7.19 -15.21
C ALA A 357 8.28 6.84 -14.44
N PHE A 358 8.18 6.06 -13.34
CA PHE A 358 9.36 5.60 -12.62
C PHE A 358 10.22 4.63 -13.43
N PHE A 359 9.63 3.75 -14.23
CA PHE A 359 10.40 2.83 -15.09
C PHE A 359 11.17 3.58 -16.19
N SER A 360 10.56 4.57 -16.80
CA SER A 360 11.15 5.38 -17.86
C SER A 360 12.40 6.13 -17.40
N LEU A 361 12.46 6.55 -16.13
CA LEU A 361 13.62 7.29 -15.59
C LEU A 361 14.93 6.50 -15.63
N PHE A 362 14.91 5.20 -15.39
CA PHE A 362 16.11 4.39 -15.49
C PHE A 362 16.60 4.27 -16.94
N THR A 363 15.67 4.15 -17.89
CA THR A 363 16.03 4.07 -19.32
C THR A 363 16.68 5.36 -19.82
N ILE A 364 16.24 6.52 -19.29
CA ILE A 364 16.84 7.83 -19.62
C ILE A 364 18.23 7.97 -18.99
N ALA A 365 18.41 7.49 -17.77
CA ALA A 365 19.70 7.59 -17.05
C ALA A 365 20.79 6.66 -17.62
N MET A 366 20.42 5.69 -18.46
CA MET A 366 21.35 4.78 -19.14
C MET A 366 21.79 5.26 -20.53
N ARG A 367 21.14 6.27 -21.08
CA ARG A 367 21.52 6.93 -22.33
C ARG A 367 22.43 8.12 -22.06
#